data_95fc16cd6041fcfe4e2e1b59e0ddffb2
#
_entry.id   95fc16cd6041fcfe4e2e1b59e0ddffb2
#
_cell.length_a   1.000
_cell.length_b   1.000
_cell.length_c   1.000
_cell.angle_alpha   90.00
_cell.angle_beta   90.00
_cell.angle_gamma   90.00
#
_symmetry.space_group_name_H-M   'P 1'
#
loop_
_entity.id
_entity.type
_entity.pdbx_description
1 polymer ?
#
loop_
_entity_poly.entity_id
_entity_poly.type
_entity_poly.pdbx_seq_one_letter_code
_entity_poly.pdbx_strand_id
1 'polypeptide(L)'
;MKKQILLLIAIGILFSCSNDDGNESQTIDMRINHYQNTGMAVGPVLTLLVQEGDAIGTNNWSKFYSNIEGFHYVPGKIYNLSVRVEPIDNPRADGSSLKYTLLKVESIQEVDKETLFDIDLKIDGQSFITTNSGYKLLKQIEIDCNSLCDELKATVLNKGSVIGTFKRVSNTEIRLVEVE
;
A
#
# COMPACT_ATOMS: atom_id res chain seq x y z
N MET A 1 -17.74 39.49 67.83
CA MET A 1 -17.81 39.48 66.36
C MET A 1 -16.56 38.74 65.88
N LYS A 2 -16.70 37.45 65.51
CA LYS A 2 -15.59 36.61 65.07
C LYS A 2 -15.58 36.64 63.54
N LYS A 3 -14.48 37.16 62.95
CA LYS A 3 -14.26 37.12 61.50
C LYS A 3 -13.67 35.73 61.17
N GLN A 4 -14.38 34.91 60.42
CA GLN A 4 -13.87 33.69 59.82
C GLN A 4 -13.22 34.07 58.49
N ILE A 5 -11.91 33.76 58.38
CA ILE A 5 -11.13 33.86 57.15
C ILE A 5 -11.26 32.53 56.47
N LEU A 6 -11.93 32.50 55.30
CA LEU A 6 -12.09 31.36 54.43
C LEU A 6 -10.83 31.27 53.54
N LEU A 7 -9.96 30.30 53.80
CA LEU A 7 -8.77 30.02 52.97
C LEU A 7 -9.17 29.14 51.78
N LEU A 8 -9.27 29.72 50.61
CA LEU A 8 -9.49 29.00 49.35
C LEU A 8 -8.18 28.43 48.85
N ILE A 9 -7.97 27.11 49.02
CA ILE A 9 -6.89 26.39 48.42
C ILE A 9 -7.24 26.08 46.99
N ALA A 10 -6.66 26.82 46.04
CA ALA A 10 -6.70 26.53 44.61
C ALA A 10 -5.76 25.35 44.29
N ILE A 11 -6.29 24.15 44.11
CA ILE A 11 -5.56 23.02 43.61
C ILE A 11 -5.37 23.21 42.09
N GLY A 12 -4.20 23.70 41.72
CA GLY A 12 -3.75 23.75 40.34
C GLY A 12 -3.47 22.33 39.84
N ILE A 13 -4.37 21.79 38.99
CA ILE A 13 -4.11 20.57 38.25
C ILE A 13 -3.13 20.94 37.14
N LEU A 14 -1.86 20.63 37.29
CA LEU A 14 -0.86 20.71 36.24
C LEU A 14 -1.14 19.53 35.29
N PHE A 15 -1.83 19.79 34.20
CA PHE A 15 -1.80 18.91 33.03
C PHE A 15 -0.37 19.00 32.47
N SER A 16 0.48 18.09 32.88
CA SER A 16 1.75 17.82 32.19
C SER A 16 1.38 17.19 30.85
N CYS A 17 1.33 17.97 29.78
CA CYS A 17 1.50 17.44 28.44
C CYS A 17 2.96 17.02 28.36
N SER A 18 3.26 15.73 28.51
CA SER A 18 4.49 15.17 27.99
C SER A 18 4.40 15.28 26.47
N ASN A 19 5.21 16.17 25.89
CA ASN A 19 5.58 16.07 24.49
C ASN A 19 6.45 14.82 24.40
N ASP A 20 5.83 13.67 24.10
CA ASP A 20 6.57 12.50 23.68
C ASP A 20 7.09 12.79 22.28
N ASP A 21 8.39 13.03 22.21
CA ASP A 21 9.17 13.10 20.99
C ASP A 21 8.91 11.82 20.20
N GLY A 22 8.57 11.95 18.92
CA GLY A 22 8.06 10.96 17.94
C GLY A 22 8.83 9.64 17.75
N ASN A 23 9.25 9.00 18.83
CA ASN A 23 9.99 7.73 18.85
C ASN A 23 9.18 6.58 19.48
N GLU A 24 7.87 6.74 19.67
CA GLU A 24 7.04 5.67 20.21
C GLU A 24 6.49 4.77 19.10
N SER A 25 6.48 3.47 19.38
CA SER A 25 5.78 2.50 18.55
C SER A 25 4.28 2.74 18.63
N GLN A 26 3.60 2.69 17.49
CA GLN A 26 2.15 2.79 17.42
C GLN A 26 1.55 1.55 16.76
N THR A 27 0.32 1.23 17.13
CA THR A 27 -0.47 0.20 16.43
C THR A 27 -1.48 0.90 15.53
N ILE A 28 -1.50 0.50 14.27
CA ILE A 28 -2.44 1.01 13.27
C ILE A 28 -3.25 -0.12 12.65
N ASP A 29 -4.46 0.22 12.21
CA ASP A 29 -5.22 -0.62 11.31
C ASP A 29 -4.82 -0.32 9.87
N MET A 30 -4.59 -1.38 9.10
CA MET A 30 -4.19 -1.28 7.69
C MET A 30 -5.03 -2.24 6.85
N ARG A 31 -5.59 -1.74 5.75
CA ARG A 31 -6.29 -2.58 4.78
C ARG A 31 -5.43 -2.74 3.54
N ILE A 32 -5.24 -3.97 3.08
CA ILE A 32 -4.43 -4.32 1.91
C ILE A 32 -5.33 -4.76 0.78
N ASN A 33 -5.10 -4.23 -0.43
CA ASN A 33 -5.89 -4.54 -1.62
C ASN A 33 -5.58 -5.94 -2.18
N HIS A 34 -6.49 -6.44 -3.01
CA HIS A 34 -6.42 -7.78 -3.60
C HIS A 34 -5.44 -7.90 -4.79
N TYR A 35 -4.86 -6.79 -5.25
CA TYR A 35 -3.85 -6.74 -6.31
C TYR A 35 -2.73 -5.76 -5.93
N GLN A 36 -1.58 -5.93 -6.56
CA GLN A 36 -0.43 -5.03 -6.44
C GLN A 36 -0.40 -4.09 -7.63
N ASN A 37 0.12 -2.88 -7.42
CA ASN A 37 0.41 -1.95 -8.51
C ASN A 37 1.92 -1.79 -8.68
N THR A 38 2.34 -1.16 -9.75
CA THR A 38 3.74 -0.82 -9.99
C THR A 38 4.08 0.53 -9.37
N GLY A 39 5.35 0.74 -9.11
CA GLY A 39 5.86 2.02 -8.63
C GLY A 39 7.35 2.16 -8.87
N MET A 40 7.85 3.37 -8.61
CA MET A 40 9.27 3.70 -8.66
C MET A 40 9.78 3.96 -7.24
N ALA A 41 10.78 3.18 -6.84
CA ALA A 41 11.61 3.44 -5.66
C ALA A 41 13.04 3.76 -6.14
N VAL A 42 14.08 3.08 -5.65
CA VAL A 42 15.42 3.11 -6.27
C VAL A 42 15.38 2.52 -7.69
N GLY A 43 14.38 1.71 -7.99
CA GLY A 43 14.07 1.12 -9.30
C GLY A 43 12.60 0.73 -9.39
N PRO A 44 12.18 0.14 -10.52
CA PRO A 44 10.82 -0.36 -10.70
C PRO A 44 10.49 -1.48 -9.72
N VAL A 45 9.38 -1.36 -9.00
CA VAL A 45 8.93 -2.34 -7.98
C VAL A 45 7.42 -2.61 -8.08
N LEU A 46 6.98 -3.78 -7.58
CA LEU A 46 5.59 -4.00 -7.21
C LEU A 46 5.35 -3.45 -5.81
N THR A 47 4.28 -2.72 -5.65
CA THR A 47 3.84 -2.15 -4.37
C THR A 47 2.55 -2.80 -3.91
N LEU A 48 2.36 -2.95 -2.62
CA LEU A 48 1.03 -3.15 -2.08
C LEU A 48 0.21 -1.87 -2.27
N LEU A 49 -1.09 -2.00 -2.36
CA LEU A 49 -2.03 -0.90 -2.25
C LEU A 49 -2.68 -0.97 -0.88
N VAL A 50 -2.58 0.09 -0.11
CA VAL A 50 -3.03 0.13 1.28
C VAL A 50 -4.01 1.26 1.57
N GLN A 51 -4.79 1.07 2.60
CA GLN A 51 -5.60 2.11 3.24
C GLN A 51 -5.28 2.13 4.73
N GLU A 52 -5.12 3.32 5.28
CA GLU A 52 -4.86 3.58 6.69
C GLU A 52 -5.78 4.69 7.20
N GLY A 53 -6.10 4.70 8.49
CA GLY A 53 -6.91 5.73 9.12
C GLY A 53 -8.25 5.96 8.41
N ASP A 54 -8.56 7.21 8.09
CA ASP A 54 -9.84 7.62 7.46
C ASP A 54 -9.99 7.12 6.02
N ALA A 55 -8.94 6.63 5.38
CA ALA A 55 -9.01 6.04 4.04
C ALA A 55 -9.64 4.63 4.05
N ILE A 56 -9.66 3.94 5.19
CA ILE A 56 -10.20 2.58 5.31
C ILE A 56 -11.67 2.54 4.92
N GLY A 57 -11.99 1.69 3.93
CA GLY A 57 -13.35 1.52 3.40
C GLY A 57 -13.76 2.51 2.32
N THR A 58 -12.90 3.45 1.94
CA THR A 58 -13.10 4.34 0.78
C THR A 58 -12.60 3.69 -0.52
N ASN A 59 -12.61 4.47 -1.62
CA ASN A 59 -12.00 4.05 -2.88
C ASN A 59 -10.53 4.52 -3.03
N ASN A 60 -9.99 5.20 -2.02
CA ASN A 60 -8.65 5.77 -2.08
C ASN A 60 -7.61 4.76 -1.58
N TRP A 61 -6.75 4.32 -2.47
CA TRP A 61 -5.65 3.41 -2.19
C TRP A 61 -4.31 4.10 -2.41
N SER A 62 -3.39 3.91 -1.49
CA SER A 62 -2.03 4.45 -1.56
C SER A 62 -1.03 3.35 -1.86
N LYS A 63 -0.01 3.66 -2.67
CA LYS A 63 1.11 2.74 -2.92
C LYS A 63 1.98 2.62 -1.68
N PHE A 64 2.21 1.41 -1.23
CA PHE A 64 3.01 1.10 -0.05
C PHE A 64 4.30 0.43 -0.48
N TYR A 65 5.41 1.12 -0.23
CA TYR A 65 6.75 0.73 -0.70
C TYR A 65 7.56 -0.04 0.34
N SER A 66 7.06 -0.13 1.57
CA SER A 66 7.71 -0.87 2.65
C SER A 66 7.26 -2.34 2.67
N ASN A 67 7.91 -3.13 3.51
CA ASN A 67 7.50 -4.50 3.82
C ASN A 67 6.80 -4.53 5.18
N ILE A 68 5.82 -5.42 5.34
CA ILE A 68 5.21 -5.72 6.63
C ILE A 68 5.80 -7.05 7.10
N GLU A 69 6.67 -6.99 8.10
CA GLU A 69 7.34 -8.17 8.66
C GLU A 69 6.31 -9.15 9.23
N GLY A 70 6.42 -10.42 8.88
CA GLY A 70 5.46 -11.46 9.28
C GLY A 70 4.19 -11.54 8.43
N PHE A 71 3.96 -10.64 7.48
CA PHE A 71 2.82 -10.70 6.57
C PHE A 71 3.18 -11.38 5.25
N HIS A 72 2.36 -12.36 4.87
CA HIS A 72 2.47 -13.04 3.58
C HIS A 72 1.28 -12.68 2.68
N TYR A 73 1.53 -11.85 1.69
CA TYR A 73 0.53 -11.41 0.73
C TYR A 73 0.17 -12.51 -0.28
N VAL A 74 -1.13 -12.69 -0.52
CA VAL A 74 -1.66 -13.56 -1.57
C VAL A 74 -2.64 -12.78 -2.43
N PRO A 75 -2.45 -12.67 -3.76
CA PRO A 75 -3.36 -11.96 -4.65
C PRO A 75 -4.79 -12.53 -4.61
N GLY A 76 -5.77 -11.66 -4.85
CA GLY A 76 -7.19 -12.02 -4.85
C GLY A 76 -7.84 -11.94 -3.47
N LYS A 77 -7.16 -11.42 -2.48
CA LYS A 77 -7.66 -11.26 -1.11
C LYS A 77 -7.48 -9.83 -0.63
N ILE A 78 -8.51 -9.28 -0.03
CA ILE A 78 -8.40 -8.05 0.77
C ILE A 78 -8.15 -8.48 2.21
N TYR A 79 -7.15 -7.87 2.84
CA TYR A 79 -6.80 -8.12 4.24
C TYR A 79 -7.08 -6.88 5.06
N ASN A 80 -7.62 -7.08 6.27
CA ASN A 80 -7.58 -6.07 7.33
C ASN A 80 -6.59 -6.57 8.39
N LEU A 81 -5.59 -5.74 8.66
CA LEU A 81 -4.46 -6.07 9.52
C LEU A 81 -4.38 -5.09 10.69
N SER A 82 -3.95 -5.59 11.84
CA SER A 82 -3.38 -4.76 12.90
C SER A 82 -1.87 -4.82 12.79
N VAL A 83 -1.21 -3.67 12.66
CA VAL A 83 0.21 -3.54 12.35
C VAL A 83 0.88 -2.61 13.36
N ARG A 84 2.00 -3.05 13.92
CA ARG A 84 2.86 -2.19 14.72
C ARG A 84 3.83 -1.44 13.82
N VAL A 85 3.91 -0.13 14.01
CA VAL A 85 4.80 0.78 13.30
C VAL A 85 5.80 1.33 14.31
N GLU A 86 7.07 1.17 14.01
CA GLU A 86 8.19 1.59 14.88
C GLU A 86 9.17 2.42 14.05
N PRO A 87 9.68 3.53 14.56
CA PRO A 87 10.77 4.25 13.93
C PRO A 87 12.04 3.39 13.90
N ILE A 88 12.83 3.53 12.85
CA ILE A 88 14.12 2.87 12.69
C ILE A 88 15.21 3.86 13.10
N ASP A 89 15.99 3.52 14.13
CA ASP A 89 17.15 4.29 14.51
C ASP A 89 18.21 4.25 13.38
N ASN A 90 18.64 5.42 12.90
CA ASN A 90 19.64 5.55 11.83
C ASN A 90 19.25 4.80 10.53
N PRO A 91 18.12 5.15 9.91
CA PRO A 91 17.70 4.49 8.68
C PRO A 91 18.73 4.74 7.56
N ARG A 92 18.83 3.79 6.62
CA ARG A 92 19.65 3.99 5.42
C ARG A 92 19.10 5.16 4.60
N ALA A 93 19.97 5.90 3.90
CA ALA A 93 19.58 7.07 3.11
C ALA A 93 18.42 6.80 2.12
N ASP A 94 18.39 5.60 1.52
CA ASP A 94 17.37 5.18 0.55
C ASP A 94 16.35 4.19 1.14
N GLY A 95 16.31 4.04 2.48
CA GLY A 95 15.42 3.12 3.19
C GLY A 95 14.23 3.81 3.83
N SER A 96 13.23 3.01 4.23
CA SER A 96 12.15 3.49 5.09
C SER A 96 12.71 3.91 6.45
N SER A 97 12.20 5.00 7.00
CA SER A 97 12.43 5.39 8.40
C SER A 97 11.51 4.65 9.38
N LEU A 98 10.56 3.86 8.87
CA LEU A 98 9.58 3.13 9.66
C LEU A 98 9.67 1.63 9.37
N LYS A 99 9.54 0.84 10.42
CA LYS A 99 9.40 -0.61 10.41
C LYS A 99 7.95 -0.98 10.67
N TYR A 100 7.41 -1.86 9.83
CA TYR A 100 6.05 -2.37 9.96
C TYR A 100 6.10 -3.84 10.35
N THR A 101 5.40 -4.22 11.41
CA THR A 101 5.33 -5.61 11.89
C THR A 101 3.88 -6.04 12.04
N LEU A 102 3.51 -7.15 11.42
CA LEU A 102 2.18 -7.73 11.57
C LEU A 102 1.95 -8.15 13.02
N LEU A 103 0.90 -7.63 13.64
CA LEU A 103 0.44 -8.12 14.94
C LEU A 103 -0.66 -9.17 14.77
N LYS A 104 -1.62 -8.90 13.88
CA LYS A 104 -2.76 -9.78 13.66
C LYS A 104 -3.38 -9.56 12.29
N VAL A 105 -3.87 -10.63 11.68
CA VAL A 105 -4.81 -10.58 10.56
C VAL A 105 -6.23 -10.57 11.14
N GLU A 106 -6.89 -9.42 11.06
CA GLU A 106 -8.24 -9.24 11.64
C GLU A 106 -9.30 -9.91 10.77
N SER A 107 -9.18 -9.76 9.45
CA SER A 107 -10.05 -10.45 8.51
C SER A 107 -9.42 -10.60 7.14
N ILE A 108 -9.93 -11.57 6.38
CA ILE A 108 -9.59 -11.83 4.98
C ILE A 108 -10.89 -11.92 4.20
N GLN A 109 -10.96 -11.19 3.08
CA GLN A 109 -12.08 -11.24 2.15
C GLN A 109 -11.59 -11.72 0.79
N GLU A 110 -12.13 -12.82 0.29
CA GLU A 110 -11.87 -13.27 -1.09
C GLU A 110 -12.55 -12.30 -2.08
N VAL A 111 -11.85 -12.00 -3.16
CA VAL A 111 -12.34 -11.16 -4.25
C VAL A 111 -12.55 -12.01 -5.49
N ASP A 112 -13.67 -11.82 -6.15
CA ASP A 112 -14.00 -12.54 -7.38
C ASP A 112 -12.92 -12.32 -8.45
N LYS A 113 -12.62 -13.37 -9.21
CA LYS A 113 -11.62 -13.33 -10.29
C LYS A 113 -12.02 -12.40 -11.44
N GLU A 114 -13.31 -12.18 -11.63
CA GLU A 114 -13.84 -11.29 -12.67
C GLU A 114 -13.85 -9.81 -12.23
N THR A 115 -13.51 -9.51 -10.96
CA THR A 115 -13.34 -8.12 -10.50
C THR A 115 -12.23 -7.45 -11.27
N LEU A 116 -12.55 -6.32 -11.89
CA LEU A 116 -11.60 -5.51 -12.66
C LEU A 116 -10.76 -4.65 -11.74
N PHE A 117 -9.50 -4.42 -12.13
CA PHE A 117 -8.56 -3.55 -11.44
C PHE A 117 -7.51 -2.98 -12.39
N ASP A 118 -6.97 -1.82 -12.06
CA ASP A 118 -6.06 -1.07 -12.90
C ASP A 118 -4.63 -1.15 -12.38
N ILE A 119 -3.68 -1.36 -13.30
CA ILE A 119 -2.24 -1.35 -13.01
C ILE A 119 -1.55 -0.37 -13.95
N ASP A 120 -0.67 0.44 -13.38
CA ASP A 120 0.21 1.29 -14.17
C ASP A 120 1.26 0.42 -14.89
N LEU A 121 1.19 0.36 -16.23
CA LEU A 121 2.12 -0.39 -17.08
C LEU A 121 3.33 0.43 -17.49
N LYS A 122 3.17 1.76 -17.49
CA LYS A 122 4.21 2.74 -17.77
C LYS A 122 3.91 4.03 -17.02
N ILE A 123 4.92 4.62 -16.40
CA ILE A 123 4.85 5.92 -15.71
C ILE A 123 6.00 6.78 -16.21
N ASP A 124 5.73 7.98 -16.72
CA ASP A 124 6.71 8.98 -17.16
C ASP A 124 7.81 8.39 -18.07
N GLY A 125 7.44 7.53 -18.98
CA GLY A 125 8.36 6.88 -19.91
C GLY A 125 9.02 5.58 -19.41
N GLN A 126 8.97 5.30 -18.10
CA GLN A 126 9.47 4.05 -17.53
C GLN A 126 8.44 2.93 -17.66
N SER A 127 8.74 1.92 -18.48
CA SER A 127 7.91 0.72 -18.61
C SER A 127 8.19 -0.31 -17.51
N PHE A 128 7.12 -0.92 -17.00
CA PHE A 128 7.16 -2.03 -16.06
C PHE A 128 6.93 -3.39 -16.72
N ILE A 129 6.71 -3.38 -18.05
CA ILE A 129 6.49 -4.61 -18.83
C ILE A 129 7.81 -5.13 -19.38
N THR A 130 8.01 -6.44 -19.31
CA THR A 130 9.08 -7.17 -19.98
C THR A 130 8.50 -8.12 -21.02
N THR A 131 9.19 -8.29 -22.18
CA THR A 131 8.67 -9.02 -23.36
C THR A 131 9.55 -10.15 -23.83
N ASN A 132 10.61 -10.53 -23.08
CA ASN A 132 11.60 -11.52 -23.53
C ASN A 132 11.05 -12.93 -23.69
N SER A 133 9.98 -13.28 -22.95
CA SER A 133 9.32 -14.60 -23.00
C SER A 133 7.83 -14.47 -22.70
N GLY A 134 7.11 -13.73 -23.56
CA GLY A 134 5.75 -13.28 -23.30
C GLY A 134 5.74 -11.95 -22.53
N TYR A 135 4.54 -11.43 -22.28
CA TYR A 135 4.38 -10.20 -21.50
C TYR A 135 4.38 -10.51 -20.01
N LYS A 136 5.22 -9.83 -19.26
CA LYS A 136 5.26 -9.95 -17.79
C LYS A 136 5.40 -8.58 -17.14
N LEU A 137 4.72 -8.39 -16.02
CA LEU A 137 4.91 -7.25 -15.16
C LEU A 137 6.12 -7.51 -14.24
N LEU A 138 7.17 -6.70 -14.41
CA LEU A 138 8.43 -6.77 -13.65
C LEU A 138 9.04 -8.19 -13.56
N LYS A 139 8.85 -9.03 -14.58
CA LYS A 139 9.27 -10.45 -14.63
C LYS A 139 8.61 -11.37 -13.59
N GLN A 140 7.61 -10.90 -12.86
CA GLN A 140 6.99 -11.59 -11.73
C GLN A 140 5.58 -12.09 -12.03
N ILE A 141 4.73 -11.25 -12.67
CA ILE A 141 3.34 -11.57 -12.97
C ILE A 141 3.17 -11.70 -14.47
N GLU A 142 2.63 -12.82 -14.93
CA GLU A 142 2.34 -13.06 -16.34
C GLU A 142 1.13 -12.24 -16.79
N ILE A 143 1.23 -11.65 -17.98
CA ILE A 143 0.15 -10.89 -18.61
C ILE A 143 -0.36 -11.71 -19.80
N ASP A 144 -1.55 -12.27 -19.66
CA ASP A 144 -2.32 -12.77 -20.79
C ASP A 144 -2.98 -11.58 -21.49
N CYS A 145 -2.38 -11.11 -22.56
CA CYS A 145 -2.90 -9.97 -23.32
C CYS A 145 -3.97 -10.37 -24.34
N ASN A 146 -4.25 -11.70 -24.50
CA ASN A 146 -5.28 -12.21 -25.40
C ASN A 146 -5.21 -11.58 -26.80
N SER A 147 -6.31 -11.01 -27.31
CA SER A 147 -6.36 -10.30 -28.59
C SER A 147 -5.77 -8.88 -28.57
N LEU A 148 -5.41 -8.36 -27.40
CA LEU A 148 -4.91 -6.99 -27.19
C LEU A 148 -3.38 -6.87 -27.22
N CYS A 149 -2.64 -7.93 -27.56
CA CYS A 149 -1.18 -7.94 -27.51
C CYS A 149 -0.53 -6.87 -28.41
N ASP A 150 -1.05 -6.67 -29.63
CA ASP A 150 -0.55 -5.67 -30.56
C ASP A 150 -0.90 -4.25 -30.09
N GLU A 151 -2.10 -4.05 -29.55
CA GLU A 151 -2.53 -2.79 -28.98
C GLU A 151 -1.71 -2.42 -27.75
N LEU A 152 -1.50 -3.36 -26.82
CA LEU A 152 -0.62 -3.20 -25.65
C LEU A 152 0.77 -2.75 -26.07
N LYS A 153 1.36 -3.45 -27.05
CA LYS A 153 2.68 -3.10 -27.58
C LYS A 153 2.72 -1.70 -28.15
N ALA A 154 1.74 -1.36 -29.00
CA ALA A 154 1.67 -0.03 -29.64
C ALA A 154 1.47 1.08 -28.60
N THR A 155 0.59 0.88 -27.63
CA THR A 155 0.31 1.86 -26.57
C THR A 155 1.53 2.10 -25.69
N VAL A 156 2.20 1.05 -25.25
CA VAL A 156 3.43 1.16 -24.41
C VAL A 156 4.57 1.85 -25.18
N LEU A 157 4.69 1.65 -26.48
CA LEU A 157 5.72 2.32 -27.28
C LEU A 157 5.43 3.81 -27.47
N ASN A 158 4.18 4.20 -27.67
CA ASN A 158 3.81 5.54 -28.12
C ASN A 158 3.40 6.50 -26.99
N LYS A 159 2.94 6.01 -25.83
CA LYS A 159 2.49 6.84 -24.70
C LYS A 159 3.57 6.97 -23.63
N GLY A 160 3.62 8.10 -22.93
CA GLY A 160 4.49 8.34 -21.78
C GLY A 160 4.03 7.63 -20.52
N SER A 161 2.71 7.51 -20.34
CA SER A 161 2.09 6.76 -19.25
C SER A 161 1.02 5.85 -19.84
N VAL A 162 0.87 4.65 -19.29
CA VAL A 162 -0.05 3.61 -19.76
C VAL A 162 -0.66 2.91 -18.57
N ILE A 163 -1.98 2.76 -18.58
CA ILE A 163 -2.73 1.98 -17.61
C ILE A 163 -3.32 0.77 -18.32
N GLY A 164 -3.27 -0.39 -17.68
CA GLY A 164 -4.00 -1.57 -18.14
C GLY A 164 -5.06 -1.94 -17.13
N THR A 165 -6.27 -2.25 -17.62
CA THR A 165 -7.34 -2.83 -16.81
C THR A 165 -7.28 -4.35 -16.92
N PHE A 166 -7.30 -5.03 -15.79
CA PHE A 166 -7.09 -6.47 -15.70
C PHE A 166 -8.18 -7.18 -14.91
N LYS A 167 -8.22 -8.51 -15.10
CA LYS A 167 -8.83 -9.45 -14.17
C LYS A 167 -7.83 -10.53 -13.77
N ARG A 168 -8.03 -11.16 -12.62
CA ARG A 168 -7.13 -12.18 -12.07
C ARG A 168 -7.41 -13.55 -12.71
N VAL A 169 -6.39 -14.18 -13.25
CA VAL A 169 -6.45 -15.58 -13.72
C VAL A 169 -5.98 -16.52 -12.60
N SER A 170 -4.79 -16.25 -12.04
CA SER A 170 -4.19 -17.01 -10.96
C SER A 170 -3.47 -16.09 -9.97
N ASN A 171 -2.67 -16.63 -9.06
CA ASN A 171 -1.83 -15.81 -8.17
C ASN A 171 -0.61 -15.19 -8.87
N THR A 172 -0.28 -15.67 -10.07
CA THR A 172 0.89 -15.24 -10.84
C THR A 172 0.54 -14.81 -12.27
N GLU A 173 -0.76 -14.75 -12.60
CA GLU A 173 -1.22 -14.43 -13.95
C GLU A 173 -2.46 -13.53 -13.90
N ILE A 174 -2.42 -12.48 -14.73
CA ILE A 174 -3.52 -11.52 -14.93
C ILE A 174 -3.85 -11.45 -16.41
N ARG A 175 -5.12 -11.22 -16.74
CA ARG A 175 -5.58 -11.05 -18.13
C ARG A 175 -5.93 -9.61 -18.40
N LEU A 176 -5.36 -9.06 -19.46
CA LEU A 176 -5.67 -7.72 -19.96
C LEU A 176 -7.08 -7.68 -20.53
N VAL A 177 -7.84 -6.68 -20.13
CA VAL A 177 -9.21 -6.40 -20.59
C VAL A 177 -9.24 -5.13 -21.44
N GLU A 178 -8.44 -4.11 -21.06
CA GLU A 178 -8.34 -2.82 -21.72
C GLU A 178 -6.96 -2.21 -21.49
N VAL A 179 -6.50 -1.33 -22.40
CA VAL A 179 -5.24 -0.58 -22.26
C VAL A 179 -5.41 0.85 -22.80
N GLU A 180 -4.99 1.83 -22.00
CA GLU A 180 -5.10 3.27 -22.31
C GLU A 180 -3.84 4.08 -21.96
#